data_a09be36ef412033c2b5c54beec7abc55
#
_entry.id   a09be36ef412033c2b5c54beec7abc55
#
_cell.length_a   1.000
_cell.length_b   1.000
_cell.length_c   1.000
_cell.angle_alpha   90.00
_cell.angle_beta   90.00
_cell.angle_gamma   90.00
#
_symmetry.space_group_name_H-M   'P 1'
#
loop_
_entity.id
_entity.type
_entity.pdbx_description
1 polymer ?
#
loop_
_entity_poly.entity_id
_entity_poly.type
_entity_poly.pdbx_seq_one_letter_code
_entity_poly.pdbx_strand_id
1 'polypeptide(L)'
;IFEDNEKLFPDIRVMTRSGDTSQGDRRKMIRHPPEILITTPESLNLLLSSKSGKEMLFHISAVILDEIHAVVGNKRGVHLITAVERLVSLSGEFQRISLSATVKKLDLVARFMGGYRMHVKGAHPGYTARPVEIVKSSIQKNYKICVKFPERSEESVDTSVWDSLAKEF
;
A
#
# COMPACT_ATOMS: atom_id res chain seq x y z
N ILE A 1 20.91 4.60 18.22
CA ILE A 1 19.79 5.27 18.96
C ILE A 1 18.63 4.26 19.18
N PHE A 2 18.56 3.15 18.41
CA PHE A 2 17.48 2.15 18.54
C PHE A 2 17.84 0.89 19.32
N GLU A 3 19.13 0.61 19.57
CA GLU A 3 19.58 -0.61 20.23
C GLU A 3 19.31 -0.66 21.76
N ASP A 4 19.13 0.48 22.43
CA ASP A 4 18.90 0.52 23.90
C ASP A 4 17.41 0.54 24.31
N ASN A 5 16.46 0.51 23.36
CA ASN A 5 15.03 0.64 23.63
C ASN A 5 14.19 -0.61 23.34
N GLU A 6 14.80 -1.79 23.20
CA GLU A 6 14.07 -3.05 22.91
C GLU A 6 12.97 -3.41 23.94
N LYS A 7 13.01 -2.82 25.15
CA LYS A 7 12.00 -3.08 26.18
C LYS A 7 10.84 -2.08 26.25
N LEU A 8 10.87 -1.01 25.44
CA LEU A 8 9.87 0.07 25.50
C LEU A 8 8.73 -0.08 24.47
N PHE A 9 8.91 -0.91 23.47
CA PHE A 9 7.89 -1.12 22.44
C PHE A 9 7.41 -2.56 22.43
N PRO A 10 6.11 -2.81 22.32
CA PRO A 10 5.59 -4.16 22.15
C PRO A 10 6.06 -4.74 20.80
N ASP A 11 6.24 -6.06 20.76
CA ASP A 11 6.54 -6.78 19.52
C ASP A 11 5.43 -6.54 18.49
N ILE A 12 5.78 -5.89 17.38
CA ILE A 12 4.86 -5.64 16.28
C ILE A 12 4.94 -6.79 15.29
N ARG A 13 3.88 -7.59 15.20
CA ARG A 13 3.78 -8.68 14.22
C ARG A 13 3.32 -8.13 12.88
N VAL A 14 4.10 -8.41 11.85
CA VAL A 14 3.77 -8.07 10.46
C VAL A 14 3.50 -9.37 9.71
N MET A 15 2.36 -9.47 9.04
CA MET A 15 2.03 -10.64 8.22
C MET A 15 1.56 -10.22 6.84
N THR A 16 1.86 -11.04 5.84
CA THR A 16 1.44 -10.83 4.45
C THR A 16 0.35 -11.82 4.06
N ARG A 17 -0.73 -11.31 3.48
CA ARG A 17 -1.85 -12.08 2.92
C ARG A 17 -2.01 -11.79 1.44
N SER A 18 -1.56 -12.73 0.61
CA SER A 18 -1.69 -12.71 -0.86
C SER A 18 -2.30 -14.02 -1.38
N GLY A 19 -2.35 -14.18 -2.70
CA GLY A 19 -2.70 -15.44 -3.33
C GLY A 19 -1.82 -16.60 -2.90
N ASP A 20 -0.51 -16.34 -2.77
CA ASP A 20 0.54 -17.33 -2.50
C ASP A 20 0.72 -17.66 -1.01
N THR A 21 0.02 -16.96 -0.11
CA THR A 21 0.11 -17.21 1.34
C THR A 21 -0.36 -18.63 1.67
N SER A 22 0.48 -19.38 2.36
CA SER A 22 0.20 -20.77 2.74
C SER A 22 -1.06 -20.92 3.59
N GLN A 23 -1.71 -22.09 3.56
CA GLN A 23 -2.88 -22.37 4.40
C GLN A 23 -2.54 -22.36 5.90
N GLY A 24 -1.30 -22.71 6.26
CA GLY A 24 -0.79 -22.65 7.63
C GLY A 24 -0.75 -21.20 8.13
N ASP A 25 -0.15 -20.31 7.34
CA ASP A 25 -0.04 -18.88 7.68
C ASP A 25 -1.42 -18.21 7.71
N ARG A 26 -2.31 -18.56 6.79
CA ARG A 26 -3.70 -18.07 6.80
C ARG A 26 -4.40 -18.42 8.12
N ARG A 27 -4.26 -19.64 8.60
CA ARG A 27 -4.85 -20.09 9.88
C ARG A 27 -4.18 -19.42 11.08
N LYS A 28 -2.84 -19.26 11.04
CA LYS A 28 -2.09 -18.56 12.09
C LYS A 28 -2.55 -17.10 12.21
N MET A 29 -2.69 -16.41 11.09
CA MET A 29 -3.14 -15.02 11.02
C MET A 29 -4.54 -14.81 11.63
N ILE A 30 -5.47 -15.73 11.39
CA ILE A 30 -6.82 -15.64 11.97
C ILE A 30 -6.79 -15.92 13.47
N ARG A 31 -5.95 -16.86 13.95
CA ARG A 31 -5.85 -17.17 15.39
C ARG A 31 -5.12 -16.09 16.18
N HIS A 32 -4.13 -15.49 15.56
CA HIS A 32 -3.26 -14.47 16.13
C HIS A 32 -3.16 -13.31 15.13
N PRO A 33 -4.16 -12.41 15.10
CA PRO A 33 -4.16 -11.27 14.18
C PRO A 33 -2.89 -10.44 14.32
N PRO A 34 -2.25 -10.05 13.19
CA PRO A 34 -1.07 -9.20 13.22
C PRO A 34 -1.45 -7.75 13.51
N GLU A 35 -0.53 -6.98 14.06
CA GLU A 35 -0.64 -5.53 14.22
C GLU A 35 -0.57 -4.81 12.86
N ILE A 36 0.19 -5.38 11.90
CA ILE A 36 0.28 -4.86 10.53
C ILE A 36 -0.01 -6.00 9.55
N LEU A 37 -1.05 -5.85 8.76
CA LEU A 37 -1.40 -6.76 7.68
C LEU A 37 -1.07 -6.14 6.32
N ILE A 38 -0.14 -6.75 5.59
CA ILE A 38 0.15 -6.41 4.19
C ILE A 38 -0.71 -7.31 3.30
N THR A 39 -1.52 -6.72 2.42
CA THR A 39 -2.43 -7.53 1.61
C THR A 39 -2.69 -6.91 0.23
N THR A 40 -3.24 -7.72 -0.68
CA THR A 40 -3.71 -7.27 -1.99
C THR A 40 -5.20 -6.94 -1.96
N PRO A 41 -5.72 -6.13 -2.89
CA PRO A 41 -7.15 -5.82 -2.99
C PRO A 41 -8.02 -7.08 -3.08
N GLU A 42 -7.58 -8.09 -3.81
CA GLU A 42 -8.28 -9.34 -4.00
C GLU A 42 -8.35 -10.14 -2.69
N SER A 43 -7.23 -10.25 -1.98
CA SER A 43 -7.16 -10.94 -0.68
C SER A 43 -7.95 -10.22 0.40
N LEU A 44 -7.97 -8.89 0.41
CA LEU A 44 -8.78 -8.10 1.32
C LEU A 44 -10.28 -8.39 1.10
N ASN A 45 -10.74 -8.43 -0.15
CA ASN A 45 -12.12 -8.76 -0.46
C ASN A 45 -12.51 -10.18 -0.02
N LEU A 46 -11.60 -11.16 -0.14
CA LEU A 46 -11.80 -12.51 0.38
C LEU A 46 -11.92 -12.52 1.91
N LEU A 47 -11.07 -11.79 2.63
CA LEU A 47 -11.16 -11.63 4.08
C LEU A 47 -12.50 -11.02 4.49
N LEU A 48 -12.91 -9.95 3.83
CA LEU A 48 -14.20 -9.28 4.08
C LEU A 48 -15.41 -10.14 3.73
N SER A 49 -15.23 -11.24 3.03
CA SER A 49 -16.30 -12.17 2.67
C SER A 49 -16.42 -13.35 3.65
N SER A 50 -15.48 -13.50 4.59
CA SER A 50 -15.49 -14.57 5.61
C SER A 50 -15.76 -14.00 7.00
N LYS A 51 -16.39 -14.82 7.87
CA LYS A 51 -16.67 -14.42 9.26
C LYS A 51 -15.37 -14.15 10.02
N SER A 52 -14.42 -15.08 9.99
CA SER A 52 -13.14 -14.95 10.68
C SER A 52 -12.26 -13.81 10.15
N GLY A 53 -12.32 -13.55 8.84
CA GLY A 53 -11.63 -12.41 8.25
C GLY A 53 -12.21 -11.07 8.73
N LYS A 54 -13.53 -10.95 8.84
CA LYS A 54 -14.19 -9.77 9.40
C LYS A 54 -13.83 -9.56 10.88
N GLU A 55 -13.84 -10.62 11.67
CA GLU A 55 -13.44 -10.56 13.09
C GLU A 55 -12.00 -10.07 13.24
N MET A 56 -11.07 -10.55 12.40
CA MET A 56 -9.68 -10.10 12.38
C MET A 56 -9.54 -8.61 11.99
N LEU A 57 -10.38 -8.12 11.08
CA LEU A 57 -10.33 -6.76 10.55
C LEU A 57 -11.18 -5.74 11.34
N PHE A 58 -11.79 -6.15 12.45
CA PHE A 58 -12.78 -5.33 13.16
C PHE A 58 -12.18 -4.07 13.83
N HIS A 59 -10.92 -4.09 14.22
CA HIS A 59 -10.27 -2.98 14.95
C HIS A 59 -9.21 -2.24 14.14
N ILE A 60 -9.46 -1.99 12.85
CA ILE A 60 -8.53 -1.24 12.01
C ILE A 60 -8.54 0.24 12.40
N SER A 61 -7.36 0.78 12.70
CA SER A 61 -7.13 2.20 13.01
C SER A 61 -6.57 3.00 11.83
N ALA A 62 -5.87 2.34 10.89
CA ALA A 62 -5.29 2.96 9.72
C ALA A 62 -5.25 2.02 8.52
N VAL A 63 -5.37 2.58 7.32
CA VAL A 63 -5.19 1.88 6.04
C VAL A 63 -4.22 2.66 5.17
N ILE A 64 -3.15 2.01 4.75
CA ILE A 64 -2.17 2.56 3.82
C ILE A 64 -2.41 1.95 2.45
N LEU A 65 -2.60 2.79 1.45
CA LEU A 65 -2.83 2.41 0.06
C LEU A 65 -1.62 2.85 -0.76
N ASP A 66 -0.77 1.90 -1.05
CA ASP A 66 0.48 2.16 -1.77
C ASP A 66 0.29 2.06 -3.28
N GLU A 67 1.14 2.77 -4.03
CA GLU A 67 1.16 2.79 -5.50
C GLU A 67 -0.23 3.07 -6.12
N ILE A 68 -1.00 3.98 -5.49
CA ILE A 68 -2.39 4.23 -5.90
C ILE A 68 -2.52 4.65 -7.37
N HIS A 69 -1.49 5.26 -7.95
CA HIS A 69 -1.47 5.66 -9.35
C HIS A 69 -1.63 4.46 -10.32
N ALA A 70 -1.22 3.26 -9.91
CA ALA A 70 -1.36 2.04 -10.72
C ALA A 70 -2.81 1.52 -10.80
N VAL A 71 -3.68 1.94 -9.89
CA VAL A 71 -5.05 1.41 -9.79
C VAL A 71 -6.13 2.47 -10.02
N VAL A 72 -5.81 3.76 -9.88
CA VAL A 72 -6.78 4.84 -10.17
C VAL A 72 -7.19 4.79 -11.65
N GLY A 73 -8.50 4.81 -11.89
CA GLY A 73 -9.08 4.82 -13.24
C GLY A 73 -9.31 3.45 -13.87
N ASN A 74 -9.05 2.36 -13.15
CA ASN A 74 -9.32 1.01 -13.64
C ASN A 74 -10.24 0.20 -12.69
N LYS A 75 -10.69 -0.97 -13.15
CA LYS A 75 -11.60 -1.85 -12.39
C LYS A 75 -11.00 -2.31 -11.06
N ARG A 76 -9.69 -2.52 -10.99
CA ARG A 76 -8.98 -2.96 -9.79
C ARG A 76 -9.01 -1.88 -8.71
N GLY A 77 -8.90 -0.61 -9.09
CA GLY A 77 -9.04 0.52 -8.17
C GLY A 77 -10.44 0.65 -7.60
N VAL A 78 -11.48 0.48 -8.42
CA VAL A 78 -12.87 0.45 -7.94
C VAL A 78 -13.06 -0.69 -6.94
N HIS A 79 -12.55 -1.87 -7.23
CA HIS A 79 -12.60 -3.04 -6.34
C HIS A 79 -11.88 -2.78 -5.00
N LEU A 80 -10.70 -2.11 -5.05
CA LEU A 80 -9.96 -1.70 -3.86
C LEU A 80 -10.76 -0.72 -3.00
N ILE A 81 -11.25 0.37 -3.61
CA ILE A 81 -12.00 1.40 -2.86
C ILE A 81 -13.30 0.84 -2.27
N THR A 82 -14.00 -0.01 -3.00
CA THR A 82 -15.18 -0.70 -2.46
C THR A 82 -14.83 -1.55 -1.23
N ALA A 83 -13.68 -2.23 -1.23
CA ALA A 83 -13.23 -2.99 -0.07
C ALA A 83 -12.90 -2.06 1.11
N VAL A 84 -12.25 -0.90 0.84
CA VAL A 84 -11.95 0.10 1.88
C VAL A 84 -13.23 0.69 2.48
N GLU A 85 -14.26 0.97 1.68
CA GLU A 85 -15.55 1.42 2.22
C GLU A 85 -16.28 0.32 3.03
N ARG A 86 -16.13 -0.95 2.64
CA ARG A 86 -16.64 -2.08 3.45
C ARG A 86 -15.93 -2.19 4.79
N LEU A 87 -14.62 -1.84 4.86
CA LEU A 87 -13.91 -1.76 6.14
C LEU A 87 -14.48 -0.67 7.05
N VAL A 88 -14.89 0.48 6.50
CA VAL A 88 -15.57 1.52 7.29
C VAL A 88 -16.87 1.00 7.92
N SER A 89 -17.64 0.24 7.16
CA SER A 89 -18.87 -0.37 7.68
C SER A 89 -18.60 -1.41 8.78
N LEU A 90 -17.40 -2.00 8.79
CA LEU A 90 -16.99 -3.01 9.75
C LEU A 90 -16.34 -2.43 11.01
N SER A 91 -15.38 -1.51 10.82
CA SER A 91 -14.50 -1.01 11.89
C SER A 91 -14.80 0.42 12.31
N GLY A 92 -15.71 1.12 11.63
CA GLY A 92 -15.90 2.56 11.77
C GLY A 92 -14.89 3.35 10.93
N GLU A 93 -14.83 4.66 11.14
CA GLU A 93 -13.89 5.54 10.44
C GLU A 93 -12.46 5.33 10.97
N PHE A 94 -11.51 5.26 10.06
CA PHE A 94 -10.08 5.08 10.31
C PHE A 94 -9.26 6.06 9.47
N GLN A 95 -7.99 6.21 9.81
CA GLN A 95 -7.07 7.03 9.03
C GLN A 95 -6.77 6.36 7.68
N ARG A 96 -6.89 7.14 6.58
CA ARG A 96 -6.51 6.70 5.23
C ARG A 96 -5.25 7.43 4.80
N ILE A 97 -4.24 6.69 4.40
CA ILE A 97 -2.97 7.21 3.89
C ILE A 97 -2.79 6.64 2.51
N SER A 98 -2.57 7.50 1.52
CA SER A 98 -2.34 7.07 0.14
C SER A 98 -0.99 7.56 -0.34
N LEU A 99 -0.19 6.62 -0.83
CA LEU A 99 1.12 6.87 -1.37
C LEU A 99 1.07 6.73 -2.89
N SER A 100 1.70 7.66 -3.58
CA SER A 100 1.71 7.64 -5.04
C SER A 100 2.98 8.29 -5.57
N ALA A 101 3.48 7.76 -6.67
CA ALA A 101 4.43 8.46 -7.51
C ALA A 101 3.75 9.66 -8.20
N THR A 102 4.30 10.16 -9.28
CA THR A 102 3.80 11.32 -10.00
C THR A 102 2.39 11.09 -10.58
N VAL A 103 1.41 11.89 -10.16
CA VAL A 103 0.03 11.86 -10.65
C VAL A 103 -0.34 13.21 -11.24
N LYS A 104 -0.92 13.21 -12.45
CA LYS A 104 -1.29 14.45 -13.17
C LYS A 104 -2.49 15.20 -12.55
N LYS A 105 -3.43 14.47 -11.90
CA LYS A 105 -4.68 15.03 -11.37
C LYS A 105 -4.85 14.65 -9.89
N LEU A 106 -4.05 15.25 -9.02
CA LEU A 106 -4.03 14.94 -7.59
C LEU A 106 -5.40 15.11 -6.91
N ASP A 107 -6.15 16.16 -7.24
CA ASP A 107 -7.47 16.40 -6.64
C ASP A 107 -8.47 15.28 -6.98
N LEU A 108 -8.40 14.73 -8.20
CA LEU A 108 -9.26 13.61 -8.60
C LEU A 108 -8.89 12.33 -7.82
N VAL A 109 -7.59 12.08 -7.66
CA VAL A 109 -7.09 10.95 -6.87
C VAL A 109 -7.48 11.12 -5.39
N ALA A 110 -7.32 12.31 -4.83
CA ALA A 110 -7.70 12.61 -3.46
C ALA A 110 -9.21 12.36 -3.23
N ARG A 111 -10.07 12.81 -4.12
CA ARG A 111 -11.52 12.54 -4.04
C ARG A 111 -11.83 11.04 -4.14
N PHE A 112 -11.17 10.34 -5.05
CA PHE A 112 -11.34 8.90 -5.21
C PHE A 112 -10.93 8.14 -3.94
N MET A 113 -9.83 8.55 -3.31
CA MET A 113 -9.29 7.92 -2.10
C MET A 113 -10.07 8.29 -0.83
N GLY A 114 -10.47 9.55 -0.69
CA GLY A 114 -11.25 10.02 0.44
C GLY A 114 -12.64 9.40 0.49
N GLY A 115 -13.28 9.30 -0.67
CA GLY A 115 -14.67 8.84 -0.75
C GLY A 115 -15.62 9.74 0.04
N TYR A 116 -16.71 9.15 0.52
CA TYR A 116 -17.76 9.87 1.22
C TYR A 116 -18.08 9.25 2.57
N ARG A 117 -18.39 10.10 3.54
CA ARG A 117 -18.98 9.66 4.81
C ARG A 117 -20.49 9.72 4.70
N MET A 118 -21.13 8.61 4.99
CA MET A 118 -22.59 8.57 5.09
C MET A 118 -23.04 9.12 6.45
N HIS A 119 -24.08 9.90 6.45
CA HIS A 119 -24.76 10.37 7.66
C HIS A 119 -26.29 10.26 7.45
N VAL A 120 -27.01 9.99 8.51
CA VAL A 120 -28.46 9.95 8.48
C VAL A 120 -28.99 11.19 9.18
N LYS A 121 -29.68 12.07 8.43
CA LYS A 121 -30.40 13.20 8.96
C LYS A 121 -31.88 13.01 8.59
N GLY A 122 -32.69 12.65 9.59
CA GLY A 122 -34.12 12.32 9.36
C GLY A 122 -34.29 10.99 8.59
N ALA A 123 -35.20 10.98 7.63
CA ALA A 123 -35.56 9.77 6.87
C ALA A 123 -34.64 9.46 5.67
N HIS A 124 -33.73 10.37 5.34
CA HIS A 124 -32.88 10.21 4.13
C HIS A 124 -31.40 10.17 4.49
N PRO A 125 -30.62 9.24 3.90
CA PRO A 125 -29.17 9.23 4.02
C PRO A 125 -28.57 10.40 3.22
N GLY A 126 -27.62 11.12 3.82
CA GLY A 126 -26.81 12.11 3.16
C GLY A 126 -25.36 11.64 3.04
N TYR A 127 -24.60 12.24 2.13
CA TYR A 127 -23.19 11.93 1.90
C TYR A 127 -22.37 13.20 1.93
N THR A 128 -21.29 13.20 2.68
CA THR A 128 -20.32 14.30 2.72
C THR A 128 -18.95 13.78 2.32
N ALA A 129 -18.29 14.45 1.38
CA ALA A 129 -16.93 14.09 0.99
C ALA A 129 -16.00 14.16 2.21
N ARG A 130 -15.14 13.13 2.39
CA ARG A 130 -14.09 13.19 3.42
C ARG A 130 -13.03 14.21 3.03
N PRO A 131 -12.60 15.07 3.96
CA PRO A 131 -11.47 15.97 3.70
C PRO A 131 -10.19 15.13 3.46
N VAL A 132 -9.40 15.52 2.47
CA VAL A 132 -8.13 14.87 2.16
C VAL A 132 -7.07 15.96 2.05
N GLU A 133 -6.02 15.82 2.84
CA GLU A 133 -4.82 16.66 2.75
C GLU A 133 -3.85 16.07 1.71
N ILE A 134 -3.36 16.93 0.80
CA ILE A 134 -2.41 16.55 -0.23
C ILE A 134 -1.03 17.07 0.17
N VAL A 135 -0.16 16.14 0.55
CA VAL A 135 1.24 16.45 0.88
C VAL A 135 2.11 16.19 -0.33
N LYS A 136 2.82 17.20 -0.80
CA LYS A 136 3.79 17.10 -1.90
C LYS A 136 5.19 17.24 -1.36
N SER A 137 6.10 16.36 -1.79
CA SER A 137 7.51 16.55 -1.53
C SER A 137 8.02 17.75 -2.35
N SER A 138 8.68 18.69 -1.70
CA SER A 138 9.36 19.82 -2.33
C SER A 138 10.82 19.52 -2.67
N ILE A 139 11.29 18.31 -2.40
CA ILE A 139 12.68 17.91 -2.63
C ILE A 139 12.92 17.81 -4.14
N GLN A 140 13.75 18.71 -4.66
CA GLN A 140 14.27 18.59 -6.02
C GLN A 140 15.37 17.53 -6.05
N LYS A 141 15.15 16.47 -6.83
CA LYS A 141 16.19 15.48 -7.08
C LYS A 141 17.18 16.06 -8.10
N ASN A 142 18.41 16.28 -7.69
CA ASN A 142 19.49 16.60 -8.61
C ASN A 142 20.03 15.29 -9.20
N TYR A 143 19.79 15.08 -10.48
CA TYR A 143 20.33 13.94 -11.21
C TYR A 143 21.68 14.30 -11.81
N LYS A 144 22.72 13.56 -11.47
CA LYS A 144 24.00 13.60 -12.20
C LYS A 144 24.03 12.39 -13.13
N ILE A 145 23.63 12.61 -14.37
CA ILE A 145 23.63 11.56 -15.39
C ILE A 145 24.99 11.57 -16.06
N CYS A 146 25.68 10.44 -16.05
CA CYS A 146 26.95 10.24 -16.76
C CYS A 146 26.78 9.07 -17.73
N VAL A 147 27.00 9.32 -19.00
CA VAL A 147 27.04 8.28 -20.03
C VAL A 147 28.49 7.91 -20.26
N LYS A 148 28.86 6.68 -19.95
CA LYS A 148 30.19 6.13 -20.17
C LYS A 148 30.12 4.98 -21.15
N PHE A 149 31.14 4.88 -22.01
CA PHE A 149 31.37 3.69 -22.80
C PHE A 149 32.34 2.79 -22.02
N PRO A 150 32.09 1.46 -21.95
CA PRO A 150 33.02 0.54 -21.31
C PRO A 150 34.34 0.59 -22.07
N GLU A 151 35.45 0.71 -21.33
CA GLU A 151 36.79 0.66 -21.95
C GLU A 151 36.99 -0.74 -22.55
N ARG A 152 37.19 -0.79 -23.87
CA ARG A 152 37.62 -2.02 -24.56
C ARG A 152 39.08 -2.25 -24.26
N SER A 153 39.40 -3.23 -23.44
CA SER A 153 40.75 -3.76 -23.39
C SER A 153 41.05 -4.47 -24.71
N GLU A 154 42.09 -4.05 -25.39
CA GLU A 154 42.52 -4.57 -26.71
C GLU A 154 42.89 -6.06 -26.70
N GLU A 155 42.92 -6.70 -25.53
CA GLU A 155 43.43 -8.08 -25.36
C GLU A 155 42.36 -9.20 -25.24
N SER A 156 41.07 -8.89 -25.38
CA SER A 156 40.03 -9.97 -25.25
C SER A 156 39.00 -9.90 -26.37
N VAL A 157 39.22 -10.76 -27.37
CA VAL A 157 38.27 -10.95 -28.50
C VAL A 157 36.96 -11.66 -28.07
N ASP A 158 36.84 -12.10 -26.82
CA ASP A 158 35.74 -12.98 -26.38
C ASP A 158 35.07 -12.61 -25.07
N THR A 159 35.32 -11.44 -24.47
CA THR A 159 34.62 -10.99 -23.29
C THR A 159 33.36 -10.21 -23.66
N SER A 160 32.22 -10.67 -23.17
CA SER A 160 30.93 -10.00 -23.30
C SER A 160 31.01 -8.56 -22.80
N VAL A 161 30.37 -7.63 -23.51
CA VAL A 161 30.19 -6.22 -23.08
C VAL A 161 29.63 -6.15 -21.66
N TRP A 162 28.88 -7.13 -21.23
CA TRP A 162 28.30 -7.24 -19.90
C TRP A 162 29.34 -7.49 -18.78
N ASP A 163 30.45 -8.17 -19.06
CA ASP A 163 31.52 -8.42 -18.08
C ASP A 163 32.31 -7.15 -17.75
N SER A 164 32.43 -6.25 -18.72
CA SER A 164 33.04 -4.94 -18.52
C SER A 164 32.14 -3.99 -17.74
N LEU A 165 30.83 -4.05 -17.99
CA LEU A 165 29.83 -3.28 -17.25
C LEU A 165 29.67 -3.76 -15.81
N ALA A 166 29.72 -5.07 -15.55
CA ALA A 166 29.59 -5.64 -14.21
C ALA A 166 30.77 -5.30 -13.28
N LYS A 167 31.90 -4.86 -13.81
CA LYS A 167 33.08 -4.41 -13.02
C LYS A 167 33.01 -2.94 -12.61
N GLU A 168 32.16 -2.13 -13.25
CA GLU A 168 31.98 -0.70 -12.94
C GLU A 168 30.85 -0.41 -11.94
N PHE A 169 30.04 -1.43 -11.57
CA PHE A 169 28.99 -1.39 -10.55
C PHE A 169 29.39 -2.18 -9.30
#